data_3c540b1069209b77c8cf11442a309aee
#
_entry.id   3c540b1069209b77c8cf11442a309aee
#
_cell.length_a   1.000
_cell.length_b   1.000
_cell.length_c   1.000
_cell.angle_alpha   90.00
_cell.angle_beta   90.00
_cell.angle_gamma   90.00
#
_symmetry.space_group_name_H-M   'P 1'
#
loop_
_entity.id
_entity.type
_entity.pdbx_description
1 polymer ?
#
loop_
_entity_poly.entity_id
_entity_poly.type
_entity_poly.pdbx_seq_one_letter_code
_entity_poly.pdbx_strand_id
1 'polypeptide(L)' 'MDRPTIYFDRSGPSGNIYAILGAVSQELRKQRRYTEFNNLRDRVFEAESYEKALQIIGEMVDLVEIHK' A
#
# COMPACT_ATOMS: atom_id res chain seq x y z
N MET A 1 14.24 -11.08 1.35
CA MET A 1 13.05 -11.09 0.49
C MET A 1 12.88 -9.74 -0.16
N ASP A 2 12.50 -9.75 -1.42
CA ASP A 2 12.34 -8.51 -2.17
C ASP A 2 11.07 -7.79 -1.72
N ARG A 3 11.17 -6.47 -1.62
CA ARG A 3 10.00 -5.65 -1.35
C ARG A 3 9.21 -5.51 -2.66
N PRO A 4 7.90 -5.77 -2.64
CA PRO A 4 7.11 -5.56 -3.85
C PRO A 4 7.04 -4.08 -4.20
N THR A 5 6.96 -3.79 -5.49
CA THR A 5 6.80 -2.42 -5.99
C THR A 5 5.35 -2.22 -6.39
N ILE A 6 4.75 -1.16 -5.89
CA ILE A 6 3.37 -0.82 -6.17
C ILE A 6 3.34 0.54 -6.89
N TYR A 7 2.78 0.56 -8.08
CA TYR A 7 2.64 1.78 -8.87
C TYR A 7 1.25 2.36 -8.65
N PHE A 8 1.18 3.66 -8.49
CA PHE A 8 -0.12 4.32 -8.29
C PHE A 8 -0.09 5.72 -8.91
N ASP A 9 -1.27 6.21 -9.29
CA ASP A 9 -1.46 7.56 -9.81
C ASP A 9 -2.38 8.30 -8.84
N ARG A 10 -1.82 9.28 -8.13
CA ARG A 10 -2.53 10.01 -7.08
C ARG A 10 -3.80 10.69 -7.60
N SER A 11 -3.79 11.11 -8.86
CA SER A 11 -4.94 11.80 -9.46
C SER A 11 -5.92 10.86 -10.14
N GLY A 12 -5.62 9.54 -10.21
CA GLY A 12 -6.46 8.57 -10.88
C GLY A 12 -7.07 7.56 -9.91
N PRO A 13 -7.85 6.60 -10.42
CA PRO A 13 -8.48 5.59 -9.57
C PRO A 13 -7.47 4.75 -8.78
N SER A 14 -6.27 4.54 -9.32
CA SER A 14 -5.25 3.74 -8.65
C SER A 14 -4.60 4.47 -7.48
N GLY A 15 -4.86 5.77 -7.30
CA GLY A 15 -4.32 6.54 -6.18
C GLY A 15 -5.15 6.46 -4.92
N ASN A 16 -6.30 5.82 -4.96
CA ASN A 16 -7.18 5.61 -3.83
C ASN A 16 -6.51 4.65 -2.84
N ILE A 17 -6.61 4.94 -1.54
CA ILE A 17 -5.98 4.10 -0.51
C ILE A 17 -6.48 2.66 -0.57
N TYR A 18 -7.78 2.45 -0.84
CA TYR A 18 -8.32 1.09 -0.95
C TYR A 18 -7.72 0.35 -2.15
N ALA A 19 -7.50 1.03 -3.27
CA ALA A 19 -6.89 0.42 -4.44
C ALA A 19 -5.42 0.06 -4.16
N ILE A 20 -4.70 0.95 -3.48
CA ILE A 20 -3.31 0.70 -3.09
C ILE A 20 -3.24 -0.49 -2.13
N LEU A 21 -4.11 -0.52 -1.12
CA LEU A 21 -4.16 -1.64 -0.18
C LEU A 21 -4.51 -2.95 -0.87
N GLY A 22 -5.39 -2.91 -1.88
CA GLY A 22 -5.72 -4.10 -2.65
C GLY A 22 -4.50 -4.67 -3.38
N ALA A 23 -3.71 -3.79 -3.99
CA ALA A 23 -2.48 -4.20 -4.66
C ALA A 23 -1.46 -4.77 -3.67
N VAL A 24 -1.31 -4.12 -2.51
CA VAL A 24 -0.41 -4.59 -1.45
C VAL A 24 -0.86 -5.96 -0.95
N SER A 25 -2.17 -6.13 -0.76
CA SER A 25 -2.74 -7.40 -0.31
C SER A 25 -2.37 -8.53 -1.25
N GLN A 26 -2.51 -8.31 -2.56
CA GLN A 26 -2.17 -9.33 -3.55
C GLN A 26 -0.70 -9.74 -3.45
N GLU A 27 0.19 -8.77 -3.29
CA GLU A 27 1.63 -9.05 -3.23
C GLU A 27 2.01 -9.76 -1.93
N LEU A 28 1.45 -9.33 -0.80
CA LEU A 28 1.77 -9.95 0.48
C LEU A 28 1.17 -11.35 0.59
N ARG A 29 0.01 -11.60 -0.06
CA ARG A 29 -0.58 -12.94 -0.13
C ARG A 29 0.32 -13.91 -0.87
N LYS A 30 0.94 -13.47 -1.94
CA LYS A 30 1.87 -14.30 -2.69
C LYS A 30 3.05 -14.75 -1.80
N GLN A 31 3.42 -13.92 -0.83
CA GLN A 31 4.48 -14.20 0.11
C GLN A 31 3.97 -14.84 1.41
N ARG A 32 2.67 -15.10 1.49
CA ARG A 32 2.00 -15.69 2.67
C ARG A 32 2.16 -14.83 3.92
N ARG A 33 2.20 -13.52 3.75
CA ARG A 33 2.40 -12.55 4.83
C ARG A 33 1.06 -11.92 5.25
N TYR A 34 0.11 -12.76 5.60
CA TYR A 34 -1.27 -12.33 5.89
C TYR A 34 -1.37 -11.49 7.16
N THR A 35 -0.69 -11.91 8.22
CA THR A 35 -0.72 -11.18 9.49
C THR A 35 -0.09 -9.81 9.34
N GLU A 36 1.01 -9.72 8.61
CA GLU A 36 1.68 -8.44 8.37
C GLU A 36 0.77 -7.51 7.59
N PHE A 37 0.05 -8.02 6.60
CA PHE A 37 -0.89 -7.19 5.86
C PHE A 37 -2.03 -6.71 6.75
N ASN A 38 -2.60 -7.57 7.59
CA ASN A 38 -3.68 -7.18 8.48
C ASN A 38 -3.25 -6.06 9.43
N ASN A 39 -2.05 -6.15 9.99
CA ASN A 39 -1.51 -5.12 10.86
C ASN A 39 -1.29 -3.81 10.10
N LEU A 40 -0.76 -3.89 8.88
CA LEU A 40 -0.57 -2.73 8.04
C LEU A 40 -1.89 -2.05 7.72
N ARG A 41 -2.90 -2.82 7.32
CA ARG A 41 -4.21 -2.29 7.00
C ARG A 41 -4.82 -1.54 8.18
N ASP A 42 -4.73 -2.11 9.38
CA ASP A 42 -5.29 -1.47 10.56
C ASP A 42 -4.60 -0.14 10.84
N ARG A 43 -3.27 -0.08 10.71
CA ARG A 43 -2.52 1.15 10.88
C ARG A 43 -2.90 2.20 9.83
N VAL A 44 -3.10 1.76 8.60
CA VAL A 44 -3.48 2.68 7.51
C VAL A 44 -4.86 3.29 7.76
N PHE A 45 -5.80 2.49 8.24
CA PHE A 45 -7.14 3.00 8.54
C PHE A 45 -7.16 3.97 9.72
N GLU A 46 -6.17 3.91 10.60
CA GLU A 46 -6.02 4.86 11.71
C GLU A 46 -5.22 6.09 11.32
N ALA A 47 -4.66 6.14 10.12
CA ALA A 47 -3.85 7.27 9.68
C ALA A 47 -4.70 8.52 9.55
N GLU A 48 -4.12 9.65 9.96
CA GLU A 48 -4.83 10.92 9.98
C GLU A 48 -4.97 11.57 8.61
N SER A 49 -4.17 11.14 7.63
CA SER A 49 -4.16 11.76 6.32
C SER A 49 -3.72 10.76 5.25
N TYR A 50 -3.97 11.11 3.99
CA TYR A 50 -3.52 10.34 2.85
C TYR A 50 -1.99 10.17 2.87
N GLU A 51 -1.28 11.25 3.15
CA GLU A 51 0.19 11.22 3.19
C GLU A 51 0.70 10.28 4.28
N LYS A 52 0.08 10.30 5.45
CA LYS A 52 0.44 9.38 6.53
C LYS A 52 0.17 7.94 6.13
N ALA A 53 -0.95 7.68 5.48
CA ALA A 53 -1.29 6.34 5.00
C ALA A 53 -0.23 5.84 4.02
N LEU A 54 0.22 6.68 3.08
CA LEU A 54 1.26 6.31 2.13
C LEU A 54 2.58 6.01 2.84
N GLN A 55 2.93 6.80 3.85
CA GLN A 55 4.15 6.56 4.62
C GLN A 55 4.12 5.19 5.31
N ILE A 56 2.98 4.83 5.88
CA ILE A 56 2.81 3.55 6.55
C ILE A 56 2.95 2.41 5.56
N ILE A 57 2.28 2.51 4.40
CA ILE A 57 2.36 1.50 3.36
C ILE A 57 3.80 1.36 2.86
N GLY A 58 4.51 2.47 2.75
CA GLY A 58 5.90 2.50 2.29
C GLY A 58 6.87 1.78 3.22
N GLU A 59 6.46 1.42 4.43
CA GLU A 59 7.30 0.62 5.31
C GLU A 59 7.44 -0.82 4.82
N MET A 60 6.46 -1.32 4.07
CA MET A 60 6.45 -2.72 3.65
C MET A 60 6.64 -2.91 2.15
N VAL A 61 6.32 -1.92 1.33
CA VAL A 61 6.44 -2.00 -0.12
C VAL A 61 7.09 -0.73 -0.64
N ASP A 62 7.61 -0.81 -1.87
CA ASP A 62 8.11 0.38 -2.55
C ASP A 62 6.96 0.99 -3.33
N LEU A 63 6.54 2.19 -2.93
CA LEU A 63 5.49 2.91 -3.63
C LEU A 63 6.11 3.83 -4.68
N VAL A 64 5.65 3.70 -5.91
CA VAL A 64 6.12 4.52 -7.03
C VAL A 64 4.92 5.29 -7.59
N GLU A 65 4.97 6.60 -7.46
CA GLU A 65 3.91 7.46 -7.99
C GLU A 65 4.14 7.67 -9.48
N ILE A 66 3.11 7.41 -10.27
CA ILE A 66 3.14 7.57 -11.72
C ILE A 66 2.47 8.90 -12.06
N HIS A 67 3.12 9.68 -12.91
CA HIS A 67 2.54 10.93 -13.43
C HIS A 67 2.27 10.76 -14.92
N LYS A 68 1.07 11.08 -15.32
CA LYS A 68 0.70 11.10 -16.74
C LYS A 68 0.63 12.51 -17.25
#